data_122e5be073ae1d55ea782409a183092b
#
_entry.id   122e5be073ae1d55ea782409a183092b
#
_cell.length_a   1.000
_cell.length_b   1.000
_cell.length_c   1.000
_cell.angle_alpha   90.00
_cell.angle_beta   90.00
_cell.angle_gamma   90.00
#
_symmetry.space_group_name_H-M   'P 1'
#
loop_
_entity.id
_entity.type
_entity.pdbx_description
1 polymer ?
#
loop_
_entity_poly.entity_id
_entity_poly.type
_entity_poly.pdbx_seq_one_letter_code
_entity_poly.pdbx_strand_id
1 'polypeptide(L)'
;MRKVFILITLLFGYSSYSLLEARAETQNDPNISELNKSSQYTGSWHNIWYLYNSDPVNAKKIKLSDKFLSHDFIVPINNPGHYDYVKTELKDSTMASSFDGKEVDIFGVNYFDQCYFSNENIQCDSNQGGGSKKTCMYGGITLNENNTNNRIQPIVVKVYENDSVTLSFDINIDKETVTIQELDYKVRNKLISKINLYHLGGTSYETGYIKFIENGNRYYWYDMMPDPGFTQSKYLMIYRGNETVESAKKEIEVHLTKK
;
A
#
# COMPACT_ATOMS: atom_id res chain seq x y z
N MET A 1 50.78 44.96 2.57
CA MET A 1 50.31 43.79 3.30
C MET A 1 48.93 43.42 2.74
N ARG A 2 48.89 42.39 1.88
CA ARG A 2 47.65 41.86 1.29
C ARG A 2 47.12 40.75 2.20
N LYS A 3 45.91 40.94 2.77
CA LYS A 3 45.23 39.91 3.53
C LYS A 3 44.51 38.98 2.54
N VAL A 4 44.96 37.73 2.50
CA VAL A 4 44.30 36.65 1.75
C VAL A 4 43.18 36.12 2.64
N PHE A 5 41.91 36.30 2.22
CA PHE A 5 40.76 35.62 2.83
C PHE A 5 40.62 34.24 2.18
N ILE A 6 40.89 33.20 2.95
CA ILE A 6 40.59 31.83 2.54
C ILE A 6 39.12 31.57 2.85
N LEU A 7 38.32 31.45 1.81
CA LEU A 7 36.90 31.05 1.89
C LEU A 7 36.86 29.53 1.95
N ILE A 8 36.65 28.97 3.14
CA ILE A 8 36.43 27.54 3.29
C ILE A 8 34.97 27.28 2.97
N THR A 9 34.69 26.82 1.76
CA THR A 9 33.38 26.27 1.37
C THR A 9 33.25 24.88 1.95
N LEU A 10 32.51 24.76 3.06
CA LEU A 10 32.04 23.47 3.58
C LEU A 10 31.01 22.91 2.58
N LEU A 11 31.47 22.03 1.72
CA LEU A 11 30.62 21.14 0.95
C LEU A 11 29.96 20.14 1.92
N PHE A 12 28.80 20.50 2.44
CA PHE A 12 27.89 19.50 3.01
C PHE A 12 27.42 18.64 1.84
N GLY A 13 28.04 17.47 1.70
CA GLY A 13 27.51 16.42 0.88
C GLY A 13 26.17 15.99 1.44
N TYR A 14 25.10 16.58 0.94
CA TYR A 14 23.78 15.97 1.03
C TYR A 14 23.86 14.69 0.21
N SER A 15 24.14 13.58 0.87
CA SER A 15 23.73 12.29 0.35
C SER A 15 22.22 12.32 0.33
N SER A 16 21.66 12.75 -0.80
CA SER A 16 20.29 12.48 -1.17
C SER A 16 20.18 10.96 -1.21
N TYR A 17 19.82 10.36 -0.08
CA TYR A 17 19.15 9.09 -0.13
C TYR A 17 17.89 9.37 -0.97
N SER A 18 17.96 9.04 -2.24
CA SER A 18 16.77 8.84 -3.03
C SER A 18 16.01 7.72 -2.31
N LEU A 19 15.04 8.11 -1.49
CA LEU A 19 13.94 7.24 -1.17
C LEU A 19 13.44 6.83 -2.56
N LEU A 20 13.75 5.61 -2.97
CA LEU A 20 13.03 4.94 -4.02
C LEU A 20 11.59 4.85 -3.48
N GLU A 21 10.85 5.96 -3.68
CA GLU A 21 9.42 5.86 -3.72
C GLU A 21 9.17 4.78 -4.75
N ALA A 22 8.57 3.68 -4.34
CA ALA A 22 8.00 2.72 -5.28
C ALA A 22 6.87 3.45 -5.99
N ARG A 23 7.24 4.38 -6.88
CA ARG A 23 6.32 5.10 -7.73
C ARG A 23 5.81 4.09 -8.73
N ALA A 24 4.50 3.96 -8.78
CA ALA A 24 3.86 3.43 -9.95
C ALA A 24 4.28 4.29 -11.15
N GLU A 25 5.30 3.86 -11.90
CA GLU A 25 5.66 4.54 -13.14
C GLU A 25 4.60 4.23 -14.19
N THR A 26 4.03 5.29 -14.75
CA THR A 26 3.11 5.20 -15.87
C THR A 26 3.94 5.07 -17.15
N GLN A 27 3.81 3.96 -17.89
CA GLN A 27 4.11 3.79 -19.32
C GLN A 27 5.18 2.76 -19.74
N ASN A 28 6.06 2.26 -18.88
CA ASN A 28 6.97 1.17 -19.27
C ASN A 28 6.93 0.04 -18.25
N ASP A 29 7.00 -1.18 -18.72
CA ASP A 29 7.20 -2.34 -17.85
C ASP A 29 8.53 -2.18 -17.09
N PRO A 30 8.60 -2.65 -15.84
CA PRO A 30 9.83 -2.54 -15.07
C PRO A 30 10.94 -3.33 -15.75
N ASN A 31 12.14 -2.79 -15.67
CA ASN A 31 13.32 -3.59 -16.00
C ASN A 31 13.47 -4.67 -14.93
N ILE A 32 13.35 -5.93 -15.31
CA ILE A 32 13.42 -7.08 -14.39
C ILE A 32 14.72 -7.08 -13.57
N SER A 33 15.82 -6.56 -14.14
CA SER A 33 17.11 -6.47 -13.42
C SER A 33 17.12 -5.47 -12.26
N GLU A 34 16.16 -4.55 -12.24
CA GLU A 34 16.01 -3.49 -11.21
C GLU A 34 15.01 -3.87 -10.11
N LEU A 35 14.24 -4.93 -10.33
CA LEU A 35 13.31 -5.42 -9.32
C LEU A 35 14.05 -5.99 -8.10
N ASN A 36 13.41 -5.86 -6.94
CA ASN A 36 13.88 -6.48 -5.72
C ASN A 36 13.95 -7.99 -5.89
N LYS A 37 15.01 -8.58 -5.36
CA LYS A 37 15.24 -10.03 -5.41
C LYS A 37 14.93 -10.68 -4.08
N SER A 38 14.15 -11.73 -4.11
CA SER A 38 13.81 -12.49 -2.92
C SER A 38 15.04 -13.07 -2.20
N SER A 39 16.10 -13.39 -2.94
CA SER A 39 17.39 -13.86 -2.41
C SER A 39 18.13 -12.80 -1.60
N GLN A 40 17.85 -11.53 -1.81
CA GLN A 40 18.43 -10.40 -1.08
C GLN A 40 17.66 -10.03 0.18
N TYR A 41 16.46 -10.58 0.33
CA TYR A 41 15.66 -10.34 1.51
C TYR A 41 16.19 -11.13 2.71
N THR A 42 16.63 -10.41 3.73
CA THR A 42 17.19 -10.99 4.97
C THR A 42 16.22 -10.94 6.16
N GLY A 43 15.07 -10.31 5.99
CA GLY A 43 14.04 -10.18 7.03
C GLY A 43 13.19 -11.43 7.19
N SER A 44 12.18 -11.34 8.05
CA SER A 44 11.26 -12.45 8.28
C SER A 44 10.15 -12.46 7.22
N TRP A 45 10.09 -13.51 6.43
CA TRP A 45 8.98 -13.75 5.49
C TRP A 45 7.62 -13.78 6.17
N HIS A 46 7.59 -14.06 7.47
CA HIS A 46 6.39 -14.00 8.28
C HIS A 46 5.77 -12.59 8.24
N ASN A 47 6.57 -11.54 8.27
CA ASN A 47 6.07 -10.18 8.27
C ASN A 47 5.32 -9.82 6.99
N ILE A 48 5.86 -10.17 5.81
CA ILE A 48 5.17 -9.90 4.54
C ILE A 48 3.98 -10.83 4.33
N TRP A 49 4.11 -12.10 4.70
CA TRP A 49 3.00 -13.04 4.69
C TRP A 49 1.84 -12.52 5.54
N TYR A 50 2.15 -12.03 6.74
CA TYR A 50 1.17 -11.49 7.67
C TYR A 50 0.42 -10.28 7.08
N LEU A 51 1.13 -9.35 6.45
CA LEU A 51 0.52 -8.17 5.83
C LEU A 51 -0.61 -8.53 4.86
N TYR A 52 -0.39 -9.52 4.03
CA TYR A 52 -1.32 -9.88 2.96
C TYR A 52 -2.21 -11.09 3.27
N ASN A 53 -2.05 -11.72 4.42
CA ASN A 53 -2.88 -12.84 4.86
C ASN A 53 -3.76 -12.51 6.07
N SER A 54 -3.49 -11.40 6.76
CA SER A 54 -4.35 -10.91 7.86
C SER A 54 -5.54 -10.14 7.31
N ASP A 55 -6.62 -10.05 8.12
CA ASP A 55 -7.80 -9.29 7.77
C ASP A 55 -7.45 -7.80 7.57
N PRO A 56 -7.82 -7.21 6.43
CA PRO A 56 -7.60 -5.80 6.18
C PRO A 56 -8.58 -4.94 6.98
N VAL A 57 -8.28 -3.66 7.11
CA VAL A 57 -9.31 -2.68 7.47
C VAL A 57 -10.28 -2.56 6.30
N ASN A 58 -11.56 -2.73 6.59
CA ASN A 58 -12.62 -2.56 5.59
C ASN A 58 -13.83 -1.91 6.27
N ALA A 59 -14.06 -0.65 5.99
CA ALA A 59 -15.17 0.11 6.55
C ALA A 59 -15.84 0.97 5.47
N LYS A 60 -17.16 1.10 5.52
CA LYS A 60 -17.93 1.85 4.53
C LYS A 60 -18.72 2.95 5.19
N LYS A 61 -18.95 4.03 4.44
CA LYS A 61 -19.77 5.17 4.85
C LYS A 61 -19.29 5.81 6.15
N ILE A 62 -17.98 5.94 6.29
CA ILE A 62 -17.37 6.56 7.44
C ILE A 62 -17.24 8.06 7.19
N LYS A 63 -17.79 8.87 8.09
CA LYS A 63 -17.58 10.30 8.06
C LYS A 63 -16.22 10.60 8.68
N LEU A 64 -15.34 11.23 7.93
CA LEU A 64 -14.06 11.70 8.45
C LEU A 64 -14.31 12.89 9.37
N SER A 65 -14.01 12.73 10.67
CA SER A 65 -14.30 13.72 11.69
C SER A 65 -13.11 14.53 12.12
N ASP A 66 -11.90 13.99 12.01
CA ASP A 66 -10.70 14.61 12.57
C ASP A 66 -9.53 14.57 11.60
N LYS A 67 -9.07 15.76 11.27
CA LYS A 67 -7.82 15.98 10.53
C LYS A 67 -6.71 16.17 11.55
N PHE A 68 -5.86 15.18 11.69
CA PHE A 68 -4.90 15.15 12.79
C PHE A 68 -3.60 15.89 12.48
N LEU A 69 -2.94 15.56 11.41
CA LEU A 69 -1.84 16.30 10.82
C LEU A 69 -2.31 16.91 9.50
N SER A 70 -1.49 17.70 8.85
CA SER A 70 -1.87 18.31 7.57
C SER A 70 -2.32 17.33 6.49
N HIS A 71 -2.00 16.04 6.64
CA HIS A 71 -2.30 14.99 5.67
C HIS A 71 -2.68 13.63 6.29
N ASP A 72 -2.95 13.58 7.59
CA ASP A 72 -3.37 12.37 8.29
C ASP A 72 -4.81 12.46 8.74
N PHE A 73 -5.52 11.32 8.74
CA PHE A 73 -6.86 11.18 9.29
C PHE A 73 -6.93 10.07 10.31
N ILE A 74 -7.72 10.32 11.35
CA ILE A 74 -8.15 9.30 12.30
C ILE A 74 -9.61 9.01 12.00
N VAL A 75 -9.91 7.74 11.83
CA VAL A 75 -11.24 7.27 11.53
C VAL A 75 -11.70 6.35 12.64
N PRO A 76 -12.73 6.74 13.42
CA PRO A 76 -13.36 5.82 14.34
C PRO A 76 -14.16 4.78 13.53
N ILE A 77 -13.83 3.51 13.70
CA ILE A 77 -14.62 2.40 13.16
C ILE A 77 -15.51 1.92 14.30
N ASN A 78 -16.80 2.16 14.18
CA ASN A 78 -17.76 1.78 15.20
C ASN A 78 -18.05 0.28 15.16
N ASN A 79 -17.64 -0.43 16.20
CA ASN A 79 -18.30 -1.65 16.62
C ASN A 79 -19.05 -1.34 17.92
N PRO A 80 -20.33 -1.70 18.11
CA PRO A 80 -21.07 -1.37 19.33
C PRO A 80 -20.31 -1.84 20.58
N GLY A 81 -19.83 -0.88 21.40
CA GLY A 81 -19.08 -1.15 22.61
C GLY A 81 -17.54 -1.15 22.48
N HIS A 82 -16.99 -1.01 21.28
CA HIS A 82 -15.56 -0.89 21.06
C HIS A 82 -15.29 0.19 19.99
N TYR A 83 -14.35 1.06 20.27
CA TYR A 83 -13.88 2.05 19.29
C TYR A 83 -12.59 1.53 18.65
N ASP A 84 -12.68 1.12 17.41
CA ASP A 84 -11.51 0.84 16.62
C ASP A 84 -11.08 2.16 15.93
N TYR A 85 -9.80 2.48 16.00
CA TYR A 85 -9.25 3.67 15.36
C TYR A 85 -8.33 3.25 14.22
N VAL A 86 -8.49 3.91 13.09
CA VAL A 86 -7.58 3.78 11.95
C VAL A 86 -6.96 5.14 11.69
N LYS A 87 -5.64 5.20 11.69
CA LYS A 87 -4.90 6.33 11.14
C LYS A 87 -4.55 6.01 9.69
N THR A 88 -4.93 6.88 8.77
CA THR A 88 -4.44 6.82 7.39
C THR A 88 -3.58 8.02 7.08
N GLU A 89 -2.42 7.79 6.48
CA GLU A 89 -1.51 8.82 5.99
C GLU A 89 -1.68 8.98 4.48
N LEU A 90 -1.93 10.22 4.05
CA LEU A 90 -2.04 10.59 2.65
C LEU A 90 -0.77 11.35 2.21
N LYS A 91 -0.58 11.48 0.91
CA LYS A 91 0.62 12.06 0.31
C LYS A 91 0.89 13.49 0.79
N ASP A 92 -0.16 14.29 0.84
CA ASP A 92 -0.06 15.72 1.16
C ASP A 92 -1.37 16.30 1.71
N SER A 93 -1.30 17.53 2.21
CA SER A 93 -2.45 18.23 2.79
C SER A 93 -3.55 18.58 1.77
N THR A 94 -3.22 18.72 0.50
CA THR A 94 -4.19 19.00 -0.56
C THR A 94 -5.09 17.79 -0.77
N MET A 95 -4.47 16.60 -0.89
CA MET A 95 -5.20 15.34 -0.98
C MET A 95 -6.05 15.13 0.28
N ALA A 96 -5.50 15.34 1.46
CA ALA A 96 -6.23 15.20 2.72
C ALA A 96 -7.45 16.13 2.78
N SER A 97 -7.30 17.38 2.36
CA SER A 97 -8.41 18.36 2.34
C SER A 97 -9.54 17.96 1.40
N SER A 98 -9.26 17.18 0.36
CA SER A 98 -10.30 16.67 -0.56
C SER A 98 -11.28 15.70 0.09
N PHE A 99 -10.86 15.03 1.17
CA PHE A 99 -11.67 14.06 1.92
C PHE A 99 -12.26 14.62 3.21
N ASP A 100 -11.77 15.78 3.69
CA ASP A 100 -12.17 16.35 4.98
C ASP A 100 -13.68 16.58 5.08
N GLY A 101 -14.31 16.06 6.14
CA GLY A 101 -15.74 16.16 6.38
C GLY A 101 -16.66 15.31 5.48
N LYS A 102 -16.11 14.52 4.56
CA LYS A 102 -16.86 13.68 3.64
C LYS A 102 -17.11 12.28 4.17
N GLU A 103 -18.11 11.61 3.62
CA GLU A 103 -18.28 10.17 3.80
C GLU A 103 -17.35 9.42 2.85
N VAL A 104 -16.62 8.47 3.40
CA VAL A 104 -15.64 7.67 2.67
C VAL A 104 -15.80 6.19 2.95
N ASP A 105 -15.34 5.38 2.03
CA ASP A 105 -15.04 3.98 2.24
C ASP A 105 -13.54 3.83 2.47
N ILE A 106 -13.17 2.98 3.42
CA ILE A 106 -11.79 2.77 3.83
C ILE A 106 -11.44 1.32 3.62
N PHE A 107 -10.33 1.09 2.94
CA PHE A 107 -9.71 -0.22 2.84
C PHE A 107 -8.22 -0.05 3.09
N GLY A 108 -7.65 -0.82 4.00
CA GLY A 108 -6.24 -0.70 4.31
C GLY A 108 -5.58 -1.99 4.74
N VAL A 109 -4.34 -2.14 4.34
CA VAL A 109 -3.49 -3.23 4.81
C VAL A 109 -3.01 -2.88 6.22
N ASN A 110 -3.29 -3.78 7.17
CA ASN A 110 -2.85 -3.62 8.55
C ASN A 110 -1.36 -3.89 8.70
N TYR A 111 -0.67 -3.07 9.48
CA TYR A 111 0.67 -3.36 9.93
C TYR A 111 0.85 -2.97 11.41
N PHE A 112 1.79 -3.62 12.07
CA PHE A 112 1.98 -3.50 13.52
C PHE A 112 3.03 -2.46 13.90
N ASP A 113 3.17 -1.40 13.14
CA ASP A 113 4.06 -0.34 13.57
C ASP A 113 3.35 0.61 14.53
N GLN A 114 4.11 1.19 15.45
CA GLN A 114 3.55 2.10 16.43
C GLN A 114 3.03 3.36 15.74
N CYS A 115 1.73 3.59 15.82
CA CYS A 115 1.15 4.84 15.36
C CYS A 115 1.36 5.91 16.41
N TYR A 116 2.32 6.79 16.22
CA TYR A 116 2.50 7.95 17.07
C TYR A 116 1.63 9.11 16.59
N PHE A 117 0.76 9.61 17.45
CA PHE A 117 0.06 10.87 17.26
C PHE A 117 0.78 11.95 18.06
N SER A 118 1.35 12.91 17.39
CA SER A 118 2.26 13.89 18.02
C SER A 118 1.61 14.87 19.00
N ASN A 119 0.30 15.01 19.02
CA ASN A 119 -0.39 16.01 19.83
C ASN A 119 -1.44 15.48 20.81
N GLU A 120 -1.78 14.22 20.77
CA GLU A 120 -2.66 13.59 21.76
C GLU A 120 -2.07 12.21 22.03
N ASN A 121 -1.93 11.83 23.27
CA ASN A 121 -1.33 10.57 23.74
C ASN A 121 -1.99 9.27 23.23
N ILE A 122 -2.45 9.26 21.99
CA ILE A 122 -3.03 8.09 21.34
C ILE A 122 -1.89 7.31 20.69
N GLN A 123 -1.34 6.38 21.40
CA GLN A 123 -0.42 5.38 20.85
C GLN A 123 -1.24 4.28 20.19
N CYS A 124 -0.99 4.00 18.93
CA CYS A 124 -1.41 2.76 18.31
C CYS A 124 -0.47 1.64 18.80
N ASP A 125 -0.59 1.25 20.05
CA ASP A 125 0.17 0.16 20.61
C ASP A 125 -0.71 -1.09 20.65
N SER A 126 -0.29 -2.13 19.95
CA SER A 126 -0.95 -3.45 19.94
C SER A 126 -0.96 -4.14 21.31
N ASN A 127 -0.16 -3.66 22.27
CA ASN A 127 0.06 -4.29 23.57
C ASN A 127 -0.73 -3.63 24.72
N GLN A 128 -1.45 -2.55 24.48
CA GLN A 128 -2.27 -1.97 25.53
C GLN A 128 -3.63 -2.67 25.58
N GLY A 129 -3.78 -3.57 26.53
CA GLY A 129 -4.98 -4.35 26.81
C GLY A 129 -6.17 -3.51 27.24
N GLY A 130 -6.77 -2.83 26.32
CA GLY A 130 -8.02 -2.10 26.48
C GLY A 130 -8.74 -2.08 25.17
N GLY A 131 -9.67 -2.93 24.99
CA GLY A 131 -10.84 -3.03 24.12
C GLY A 131 -10.93 -2.35 22.75
N SER A 132 -9.99 -1.52 22.33
CA SER A 132 -10.00 -0.85 21.03
C SER A 132 -8.77 -1.24 20.20
N LYS A 133 -9.01 -1.73 18.99
CA LYS A 133 -7.95 -1.97 18.02
C LYS A 133 -7.56 -0.66 17.36
N LYS A 134 -6.27 -0.40 17.28
CA LYS A 134 -5.71 0.77 16.60
C LYS A 134 -4.80 0.27 15.50
N THR A 135 -4.94 0.83 14.32
CA THR A 135 -4.10 0.46 13.18
C THR A 135 -3.66 1.69 12.41
N CYS A 136 -2.50 1.60 11.80
CA CYS A 136 -1.98 2.59 10.88
C CYS A 136 -1.93 2.00 9.48
N MET A 137 -2.23 2.83 8.49
CA MET A 137 -2.14 2.47 7.09
C MET A 137 -1.76 3.69 6.25
N TYR A 138 -1.42 3.47 5.00
CA TYR A 138 -1.18 4.52 4.02
C TYR A 138 -2.30 4.53 2.99
N GLY A 139 -2.84 5.69 2.66
CA GLY A 139 -3.92 5.83 1.69
C GLY A 139 -5.17 5.02 2.05
N GLY A 140 -5.75 4.37 1.05
CA GLY A 140 -6.87 3.44 1.25
C GLY A 140 -8.24 4.07 1.34
N ILE A 141 -8.42 5.31 0.88
CA ILE A 141 -9.68 6.06 0.99
C ILE A 141 -10.30 6.27 -0.38
N THR A 142 -11.61 6.03 -0.48
CA THR A 142 -12.44 6.40 -1.64
C THR A 142 -13.67 7.16 -1.17
N LEU A 143 -14.15 8.12 -1.98
CA LEU A 143 -15.41 8.81 -1.69
C LEU A 143 -16.57 7.81 -1.81
N ASN A 144 -17.44 7.76 -0.78
CA ASN A 144 -18.59 6.86 -0.80
C ASN A 144 -19.63 7.26 -1.85
N GLU A 145 -19.77 8.54 -2.18
CA GLU A 145 -20.66 9.04 -3.23
C GLU A 145 -20.39 8.43 -4.61
N ASN A 146 -19.16 7.97 -4.85
CA ASN A 146 -18.76 7.31 -6.08
C ASN A 146 -19.02 5.78 -6.05
N ASN A 147 -19.55 5.25 -4.95
CA ASN A 147 -19.70 3.81 -4.73
C ASN A 147 -21.18 3.42 -4.60
N THR A 148 -22.08 4.07 -5.36
CA THR A 148 -23.54 3.90 -5.26
C THR A 148 -24.05 2.56 -5.80
N ASN A 149 -23.27 1.90 -6.63
CA ASN A 149 -23.66 0.60 -7.21
C ASN A 149 -23.04 -0.55 -6.40
N ASN A 150 -23.84 -1.18 -5.56
CA ASN A 150 -23.49 -2.43 -4.84
C ASN A 150 -23.29 -3.64 -5.78
N ARG A 151 -22.97 -3.42 -7.05
CA ARG A 151 -22.78 -4.48 -8.02
C ARG A 151 -21.35 -5.00 -7.93
N ILE A 152 -21.22 -6.24 -7.48
CA ILE A 152 -19.93 -6.93 -7.49
C ILE A 152 -19.44 -7.04 -8.94
N GLN A 153 -18.26 -6.53 -9.18
CA GLN A 153 -17.58 -6.62 -10.47
C GLN A 153 -16.35 -7.54 -10.34
N PRO A 154 -16.32 -8.64 -11.09
CA PRO A 154 -15.12 -9.46 -11.16
C PRO A 154 -14.05 -8.76 -12.00
N ILE A 155 -12.83 -8.71 -11.50
CA ILE A 155 -11.65 -8.28 -12.23
C ILE A 155 -10.78 -9.50 -12.46
N VAL A 156 -10.48 -9.78 -13.72
CA VAL A 156 -9.63 -10.91 -14.10
C VAL A 156 -8.18 -10.59 -13.79
N VAL A 157 -7.52 -11.52 -13.09
CA VAL A 157 -6.08 -11.48 -12.81
C VAL A 157 -5.41 -12.60 -13.63
N LYS A 158 -4.42 -12.25 -14.42
CA LYS A 158 -3.57 -13.19 -15.15
C LYS A 158 -2.19 -13.27 -14.49
N VAL A 159 -1.71 -14.46 -14.25
CA VAL A 159 -0.38 -14.70 -13.68
C VAL A 159 0.52 -15.28 -14.75
N TYR A 160 1.62 -14.61 -15.00
CA TYR A 160 2.65 -14.99 -15.94
C TYR A 160 3.86 -15.53 -15.18
N GLU A 161 4.33 -16.70 -15.56
CA GLU A 161 5.63 -17.22 -15.15
C GLU A 161 6.51 -17.35 -16.41
N ASN A 162 7.60 -16.63 -16.45
CA ASN A 162 8.50 -16.60 -17.64
C ASN A 162 7.70 -16.34 -18.95
N ASP A 163 6.89 -15.28 -18.94
CA ASP A 163 6.06 -14.81 -20.08
C ASP A 163 4.93 -15.75 -20.54
N SER A 164 4.67 -16.80 -19.80
CA SER A 164 3.57 -17.72 -20.07
C SER A 164 2.49 -17.62 -19.00
N VAL A 165 1.22 -17.50 -19.40
CA VAL A 165 0.09 -17.52 -18.47
C VAL A 165 0.00 -18.90 -17.81
N THR A 166 0.24 -18.96 -16.50
CA THR A 166 0.19 -20.20 -15.72
C THR A 166 -1.05 -20.31 -14.85
N LEU A 167 -1.66 -19.17 -14.50
CA LEU A 167 -2.83 -19.11 -13.65
C LEU A 167 -3.70 -17.92 -14.03
N SER A 168 -5.03 -18.09 -13.91
CA SER A 168 -5.99 -16.97 -13.98
C SER A 168 -7.03 -17.14 -12.90
N PHE A 169 -7.47 -16.01 -12.31
CA PHE A 169 -8.53 -15.98 -11.31
C PHE A 169 -9.18 -14.60 -11.22
N ASP A 170 -10.35 -14.55 -10.59
CA ASP A 170 -11.07 -13.29 -10.40
C ASP A 170 -10.89 -12.77 -8.96
N ILE A 171 -10.83 -11.45 -8.83
CA ILE A 171 -11.06 -10.73 -7.58
C ILE A 171 -12.36 -9.95 -7.68
N ASN A 172 -13.11 -9.88 -6.58
CA ASN A 172 -14.40 -9.21 -6.54
C ASN A 172 -14.28 -7.83 -5.91
N ILE A 173 -14.81 -6.83 -6.61
CA ILE A 173 -14.88 -5.44 -6.17
C ILE A 173 -16.34 -5.00 -6.14
N ASP A 174 -16.76 -4.38 -5.06
CA ASP A 174 -18.11 -3.89 -4.83
C ASP A 174 -18.20 -2.35 -4.83
N LYS A 175 -17.20 -1.71 -5.44
CA LYS A 175 -17.07 -0.25 -5.57
C LYS A 175 -16.84 0.13 -7.02
N GLU A 176 -17.33 1.29 -7.44
CA GLU A 176 -17.01 1.87 -8.75
C GLU A 176 -15.57 2.38 -8.79
N THR A 177 -15.19 3.10 -7.73
CA THR A 177 -13.82 3.58 -7.54
C THR A 177 -13.15 2.76 -6.43
N VAL A 178 -12.00 2.20 -6.73
CA VAL A 178 -11.23 1.35 -5.82
C VAL A 178 -9.79 1.84 -5.72
N THR A 179 -9.18 1.73 -4.54
CA THR A 179 -7.77 2.04 -4.39
C THR A 179 -6.90 0.92 -4.93
N ILE A 180 -5.73 1.29 -5.47
CA ILE A 180 -4.71 0.30 -5.88
C ILE A 180 -4.32 -0.59 -4.69
N GLN A 181 -4.27 -0.04 -3.47
CA GLN A 181 -4.02 -0.82 -2.25
C GLN A 181 -5.01 -1.97 -2.07
N GLU A 182 -6.31 -1.72 -2.27
CA GLU A 182 -7.32 -2.77 -2.15
C GLU A 182 -7.15 -3.86 -3.22
N LEU A 183 -6.86 -3.45 -4.45
CA LEU A 183 -6.61 -4.39 -5.55
C LEU A 183 -5.37 -5.23 -5.28
N ASP A 184 -4.26 -4.60 -4.93
CA ASP A 184 -2.98 -5.25 -4.64
C ASP A 184 -3.11 -6.24 -3.48
N TYR A 185 -3.77 -5.84 -2.37
CA TYR A 185 -4.04 -6.73 -1.26
C TYR A 185 -4.82 -7.97 -1.72
N LYS A 186 -5.94 -7.79 -2.43
CA LYS A 186 -6.80 -8.90 -2.87
C LYS A 186 -6.07 -9.87 -3.79
N VAL A 187 -5.23 -9.35 -4.67
CA VAL A 187 -4.41 -10.19 -5.56
C VAL A 187 -3.37 -10.95 -4.76
N ARG A 188 -2.56 -10.28 -3.93
CA ARG A 188 -1.50 -10.95 -3.15
C ARG A 188 -2.07 -11.97 -2.17
N ASN A 189 -3.19 -11.69 -1.52
CA ASN A 189 -3.89 -12.63 -0.66
C ASN A 189 -4.29 -13.91 -1.41
N LYS A 190 -4.84 -13.78 -2.63
CA LYS A 190 -5.14 -14.92 -3.49
C LYS A 190 -3.90 -15.68 -3.93
N LEU A 191 -2.81 -15.01 -4.25
CA LEU A 191 -1.54 -15.64 -4.64
C LEU A 191 -0.88 -16.39 -3.48
N ILE A 192 -1.00 -15.89 -2.25
CA ILE A 192 -0.56 -16.63 -1.05
C ILE A 192 -1.28 -17.98 -1.00
N SER A 193 -2.59 -17.99 -1.16
CA SER A 193 -3.38 -19.22 -1.08
C SER A 193 -3.20 -20.18 -2.27
N LYS A 194 -2.93 -19.65 -3.47
CA LYS A 194 -2.87 -20.46 -4.71
C LYS A 194 -1.48 -20.97 -5.06
N ILE A 195 -0.44 -20.17 -4.80
CA ILE A 195 0.93 -20.47 -5.22
C ILE A 195 1.97 -20.27 -4.11
N ASN A 196 1.54 -20.06 -2.86
CA ASN A 196 2.42 -19.80 -1.71
C ASN A 196 3.40 -18.65 -1.96
N LEU A 197 2.93 -17.54 -2.58
CA LEU A 197 3.79 -16.43 -2.97
C LEU A 197 4.72 -15.95 -1.85
N TYR A 198 4.21 -15.84 -0.62
CA TYR A 198 4.95 -15.41 0.57
C TYR A 198 4.92 -16.51 1.64
N HIS A 199 5.44 -17.69 1.32
CA HIS A 199 5.53 -18.76 2.29
C HIS A 199 6.40 -18.35 3.48
N LEU A 200 6.07 -18.86 4.70
CA LEU A 200 6.80 -18.52 5.93
C LEU A 200 8.30 -18.83 5.89
N GLY A 201 8.70 -19.78 5.07
CA GLY A 201 10.10 -20.15 4.83
C GLY A 201 10.74 -19.47 3.63
N GLY A 202 10.05 -18.51 3.00
CA GLY A 202 10.51 -17.84 1.80
C GLY A 202 9.53 -17.94 0.63
N THR A 203 10.01 -17.78 -0.57
CA THR A 203 9.26 -17.95 -1.81
C THR A 203 10.06 -18.70 -2.84
N SER A 204 9.39 -19.40 -3.77
CA SER A 204 10.02 -20.04 -4.94
C SER A 204 10.32 -19.05 -6.08
N TYR A 205 9.88 -17.79 -5.95
CA TYR A 205 10.07 -16.77 -6.95
C TYR A 205 11.24 -15.86 -6.58
N GLU A 206 12.06 -15.53 -7.58
CA GLU A 206 13.21 -14.63 -7.39
C GLU A 206 12.78 -13.17 -7.46
N THR A 207 12.01 -12.81 -8.50
CA THR A 207 11.47 -11.46 -8.69
C THR A 207 10.00 -11.54 -9.03
N GLY A 208 9.29 -10.42 -8.94
CA GLY A 208 7.92 -10.32 -9.42
C GLY A 208 7.38 -8.91 -9.31
N TYR A 209 6.48 -8.56 -10.20
CA TYR A 209 5.72 -7.32 -10.15
C TYR A 209 4.25 -7.55 -10.47
N ILE A 210 3.40 -6.68 -9.95
CA ILE A 210 1.97 -6.62 -10.26
C ILE A 210 1.70 -5.36 -11.08
N LYS A 211 0.88 -5.49 -12.12
CA LYS A 211 0.55 -4.44 -13.07
C LYS A 211 -0.95 -4.24 -13.14
N PHE A 212 -1.39 -3.01 -12.95
CA PHE A 212 -2.78 -2.59 -13.00
C PHE A 212 -3.01 -1.78 -14.28
N ILE A 213 -3.69 -2.36 -15.25
CA ILE A 213 -3.86 -1.79 -16.60
C ILE A 213 -5.17 -1.00 -16.65
N GLU A 214 -5.08 0.26 -17.06
CA GLU A 214 -6.19 1.16 -17.27
C GLU A 214 -6.34 1.50 -18.75
N ASN A 215 -7.41 1.06 -19.39
CA ASN A 215 -7.73 1.43 -20.78
C ASN A 215 -6.55 1.30 -21.79
N GLY A 216 -5.80 0.21 -21.72
CA GLY A 216 -4.84 -0.20 -22.73
C GLY A 216 -3.46 0.47 -22.71
N ASN A 217 -3.36 1.75 -22.33
CA ASN A 217 -2.09 2.49 -22.45
C ASN A 217 -1.60 3.12 -21.13
N ARG A 218 -2.41 3.12 -20.10
CA ARG A 218 -2.03 3.66 -18.80
C ARG A 218 -2.04 2.54 -17.79
N TYR A 219 -0.95 2.34 -17.09
CA TYR A 219 -0.84 1.33 -16.05
C TYR A 219 0.06 1.77 -14.92
N TYR A 220 -0.15 1.11 -13.77
CA TYR A 220 0.70 1.21 -12.58
C TYR A 220 1.30 -0.15 -12.33
N TRP A 221 2.51 -0.20 -11.83
CA TRP A 221 3.10 -1.45 -11.38
C TRP A 221 3.77 -1.28 -10.03
N TYR A 222 3.83 -2.36 -9.28
CA TYR A 222 4.50 -2.43 -8.00
C TYR A 222 5.37 -3.66 -7.94
N ASP A 223 6.56 -3.51 -7.35
CA ASP A 223 7.42 -4.63 -6.99
C ASP A 223 6.73 -5.49 -5.94
N MET A 224 6.77 -6.79 -6.11
CA MET A 224 6.14 -7.74 -5.19
C MET A 224 7.12 -8.27 -4.15
N MET A 225 8.42 -8.13 -4.36
CA MET A 225 9.42 -8.56 -3.41
C MET A 225 9.80 -7.40 -2.49
N PRO A 226 9.97 -7.66 -1.18
CA PRO A 226 10.42 -6.62 -0.27
C PRO A 226 11.87 -6.24 -0.56
N ASP A 227 12.20 -4.98 -0.32
CA ASP A 227 13.59 -4.55 -0.42
C ASP A 227 14.46 -5.18 0.68
N PRO A 228 15.79 -5.21 0.51
CA PRO A 228 16.70 -5.83 1.49
C PRO A 228 16.63 -5.23 2.90
N GLY A 229 16.25 -3.97 2.98
CA GLY A 229 16.07 -3.24 4.24
C GLY A 229 14.63 -3.21 4.72
N PHE A 230 13.88 -4.29 4.51
CA PHE A 230 12.45 -4.36 4.77
C PHE A 230 12.05 -3.91 6.18
N THR A 231 11.18 -2.91 6.20
CA THR A 231 10.28 -2.62 7.31
C THR A 231 8.88 -2.57 6.77
N GLN A 232 7.89 -3.04 7.53
CA GLN A 232 6.50 -3.07 7.05
C GLN A 232 6.01 -1.68 6.64
N SER A 233 6.23 -0.67 7.47
CA SER A 233 5.82 0.71 7.19
C SER A 233 6.45 1.24 5.90
N LYS A 234 7.76 1.09 5.73
CA LYS A 234 8.47 1.55 4.53
C LYS A 234 7.95 0.87 3.27
N TYR A 235 7.71 -0.45 3.33
CA TYR A 235 7.19 -1.21 2.21
C TYR A 235 5.77 -0.77 1.83
N LEU A 236 4.91 -0.47 2.81
CA LEU A 236 3.53 -0.04 2.57
C LEU A 236 3.39 1.44 2.18
N MET A 237 4.45 2.26 2.32
CA MET A 237 4.45 3.66 1.87
C MET A 237 4.13 3.83 0.38
N ILE A 238 4.25 2.77 -0.44
CA ILE A 238 3.81 2.76 -1.84
C ILE A 238 2.35 3.20 -2.01
N TYR A 239 1.50 2.98 -1.01
CA TYR A 239 0.07 3.33 -1.04
C TYR A 239 -0.22 4.77 -0.58
N ARG A 240 0.79 5.53 -0.14
CA ARG A 240 0.62 6.88 0.40
C ARG A 240 0.03 7.86 -0.60
N GLY A 241 0.22 7.62 -1.88
CA GLY A 241 -0.40 8.39 -2.97
C GLY A 241 -1.91 8.25 -3.06
N ASN A 242 -2.51 7.28 -2.36
CA ASN A 242 -3.93 6.95 -2.43
C ASN A 242 -4.45 6.82 -3.86
N GLU A 243 -3.67 6.21 -4.73
CA GLU A 243 -4.03 6.03 -6.15
C GLU A 243 -5.33 5.23 -6.27
N THR A 244 -6.26 5.74 -7.07
CA THR A 244 -7.57 5.15 -7.29
C THR A 244 -7.83 4.89 -8.76
N VAL A 245 -8.64 3.89 -9.04
CA VAL A 245 -9.01 3.48 -10.38
C VAL A 245 -10.48 3.10 -10.47
N GLU A 246 -11.07 3.21 -11.67
CA GLU A 246 -12.41 2.69 -11.93
C GLU A 246 -12.37 1.16 -12.02
N SER A 247 -13.21 0.45 -11.29
CA SER A 247 -13.21 -1.02 -11.25
C SER A 247 -13.68 -1.66 -12.57
N ALA A 248 -14.58 -1.01 -13.30
CA ALA A 248 -15.25 -1.61 -14.47
C ALA A 248 -14.33 -1.89 -15.69
N LYS A 249 -13.13 -1.32 -15.72
CA LYS A 249 -12.27 -1.35 -16.91
C LYS A 249 -10.86 -1.85 -16.60
N LYS A 250 -10.71 -2.79 -15.67
CA LYS A 250 -9.39 -3.20 -15.21
C LYS A 250 -9.01 -4.60 -15.68
N GLU A 251 -7.76 -4.70 -16.05
CA GLU A 251 -7.04 -5.95 -16.19
C GLU A 251 -5.84 -5.90 -15.23
N ILE A 252 -5.57 -7.01 -14.57
CA ILE A 252 -4.43 -7.12 -13.65
C ILE A 252 -3.53 -8.24 -14.14
N GLU A 253 -2.28 -7.92 -14.29
CA GLU A 253 -1.23 -8.88 -14.63
C GLU A 253 -0.27 -9.02 -13.45
N VAL A 254 0.14 -10.25 -13.18
CA VAL A 254 1.19 -10.57 -12.22
C VAL A 254 2.29 -11.28 -12.98
N HIS A 255 3.49 -10.76 -12.92
CA HIS A 255 4.67 -11.33 -13.59
C HIS A 255 5.64 -11.85 -12.54
N LEU A 256 5.95 -13.13 -12.61
CA LEU A 256 6.80 -13.82 -11.64
C LEU A 256 7.96 -14.53 -12.35
N THR A 257 9.15 -14.41 -11.78
CA THR A 257 10.33 -15.16 -12.23
C THR A 257 10.70 -16.16 -11.14
N LYS A 258 10.79 -17.45 -11.49
CA LYS A 258 11.24 -18.48 -10.56
C LYS A 258 12.74 -18.39 -10.27
N LYS A 259 13.12 -18.90 -9.11
CA LYS A 259 14.55 -19.09 -8.74
C LYS A 259 15.21 -20.11 -9.61
#